data_8e8498f935f0b28f74fe42946c9abdfe
#
_entry.id   8e8498f935f0b28f74fe42946c9abdfe
#
_cell.length_a   1.000
_cell.length_b   1.000
_cell.length_c   1.000
_cell.angle_alpha   90.00
_cell.angle_beta   90.00
_cell.angle_gamma   90.00
#
_symmetry.space_group_name_H-M   'P 1'
#
loop_
_entity.id
_entity.type
_entity.pdbx_description
1 polymer ?
#
loop_
_entity_poly.entity_id
_entity_poly.type
_entity_poly.pdbx_seq_one_letter_code
_entity_poly.pdbx_strand_id
1 'polypeptide(L)'
;MSNSPLVSYTKLSPNHSGQRTHAVDRITPHCVVGQCSVETLGNIFAPTSRQASCQYGIGVDGRVGMYVEEKNRSWCSSSNANDQRAITIECASDATHPYAFNDVVYAKLIELCADICKRYGKTKLLWLGDKTKTLNYEPASNEMVLTVHRWFANKSCPGDWMYARMGDLASKVTAKLGGSTGGNDKPVDNQVLYRVQTGAFANKANADAMLQKVKAAGFDTYMVKVDNLYKIQVGAFSKKANADAMAARLKAAGFDTYVTTKSGTAVSASSAKKSTDQVAREVIQGLWGNGADRTNRLKAAGYDHSVIQNRVNQLLESTSSAKKSTDQVAREVIQGLWGNGADRTNRLKVAGYDPSVIQNRVNQLFK
;
A
#
# COMPACT_ATOMS: atom_id res chain seq x y z
N MET A 1 -2.86 32.57 6.08
CA MET A 1 -2.89 31.19 6.64
C MET A 1 -1.50 30.60 6.62
N SER A 2 -1.06 29.93 7.65
CA SER A 2 0.27 29.34 7.76
C SER A 2 0.28 27.93 7.14
N ASN A 3 1.41 27.52 6.56
CA ASN A 3 1.63 26.15 6.11
C ASN A 3 1.62 25.16 7.29
N SER A 4 1.56 23.85 7.01
CA SER A 4 1.51 22.80 8.03
C SER A 4 2.79 22.79 8.90
N PRO A 5 2.69 22.74 10.23
CA PRO A 5 3.85 22.57 11.12
C PRO A 5 4.46 21.16 11.06
N LEU A 6 3.81 20.20 10.40
CA LEU A 6 4.33 18.84 10.20
C LEU A 6 5.42 18.78 9.13
N VAL A 7 5.68 19.88 8.41
CA VAL A 7 6.72 19.96 7.38
C VAL A 7 8.10 19.83 8.01
N SER A 8 8.87 18.83 7.56
CA SER A 8 10.26 18.61 7.95
C SER A 8 11.26 18.86 6.81
N TYR A 9 10.77 19.11 5.60
CA TYR A 9 11.57 19.41 4.42
C TYR A 9 10.85 20.42 3.53
N THR A 10 11.57 21.40 2.99
CA THR A 10 11.02 22.39 2.05
C THR A 10 11.92 22.54 0.84
N LYS A 11 11.34 22.38 -0.34
CA LYS A 11 11.95 22.70 -1.64
C LYS A 11 10.88 23.22 -2.56
N LEU A 12 10.73 24.53 -2.61
CA LEU A 12 9.67 25.18 -3.39
C LEU A 12 9.87 24.96 -4.89
N SER A 13 8.78 24.58 -5.54
CA SER A 13 8.67 24.39 -6.98
C SER A 13 8.27 25.70 -7.65
N PRO A 14 8.82 26.04 -8.83
CA PRO A 14 8.35 27.15 -9.63
C PRO A 14 7.03 26.84 -10.36
N ASN A 15 6.58 25.60 -10.37
CA ASN A 15 5.41 25.12 -11.10
C ASN A 15 4.11 25.40 -10.33
N HIS A 16 3.72 26.66 -10.20
CA HIS A 16 2.47 27.06 -9.55
C HIS A 16 1.92 28.35 -10.19
N SER A 17 0.65 28.65 -9.98
CA SER A 17 0.00 29.80 -10.59
C SER A 17 -0.08 31.04 -9.68
N GLY A 18 0.74 31.10 -8.64
CA GLY A 18 0.62 32.17 -7.64
C GLY A 18 -0.61 31.99 -6.75
N GLN A 19 -1.07 33.09 -6.19
CA GLN A 19 -2.11 33.10 -5.16
C GLN A 19 -3.41 32.48 -5.64
N ARG A 20 -4.06 31.68 -4.77
CA ARG A 20 -5.39 31.11 -4.99
C ARG A 20 -6.45 32.17 -5.12
N THR A 21 -7.42 31.91 -5.98
CA THR A 21 -8.60 32.77 -6.18
C THR A 21 -9.84 32.26 -5.42
N HIS A 22 -9.75 31.11 -4.78
CA HIS A 22 -10.84 30.47 -4.03
C HIS A 22 -10.37 30.05 -2.64
N ALA A 23 -11.31 29.98 -1.71
CA ALA A 23 -11.06 29.38 -0.39
C ALA A 23 -10.73 27.89 -0.52
N VAL A 24 -9.89 27.38 0.40
CA VAL A 24 -9.57 25.95 0.45
C VAL A 24 -10.69 25.22 1.17
N ASP A 25 -11.31 24.30 0.46
CA ASP A 25 -12.38 23.43 0.95
C ASP A 25 -12.29 21.99 0.42
N ARG A 26 -11.16 21.66 -0.24
CA ARG A 26 -10.87 20.32 -0.76
C ARG A 26 -9.49 19.83 -0.36
N ILE A 27 -9.34 18.53 -0.27
CA ILE A 27 -8.04 17.83 -0.18
C ILE A 27 -8.02 16.77 -1.29
N THR A 28 -6.92 16.71 -2.04
CA THR A 28 -6.72 15.72 -3.11
C THR A 28 -5.45 14.92 -2.82
N PRO A 29 -5.56 13.72 -2.24
CA PRO A 29 -4.42 12.80 -2.11
C PRO A 29 -4.11 12.14 -3.45
N HIS A 30 -2.80 11.95 -3.72
CA HIS A 30 -2.26 11.32 -4.91
C HIS A 30 -1.32 10.17 -4.53
N CYS A 31 -1.03 9.27 -5.48
CA CYS A 31 0.06 8.30 -5.39
C CYS A 31 1.18 8.68 -6.37
N VAL A 32 2.41 8.75 -5.88
CA VAL A 32 3.56 9.12 -6.73
C VAL A 32 4.07 7.97 -7.61
N VAL A 33 3.55 6.76 -7.39
CA VAL A 33 3.98 5.52 -8.10
C VAL A 33 5.48 5.26 -7.88
N GLY A 34 5.92 5.26 -6.62
CA GLY A 34 7.29 4.98 -6.20
C GLY A 34 7.52 5.17 -4.70
N GLN A 35 8.55 4.51 -4.19
CA GLN A 35 8.99 4.58 -2.79
C GLN A 35 9.89 5.82 -2.58
N CYS A 36 9.34 7.00 -2.85
CA CYS A 36 10.09 8.26 -2.85
C CYS A 36 10.33 8.80 -1.44
N SER A 37 11.50 9.42 -1.22
CA SER A 37 11.72 10.32 -0.09
C SER A 37 11.16 11.72 -0.38
N VAL A 38 11.05 12.57 0.63
CA VAL A 38 10.63 13.98 0.44
C VAL A 38 11.62 14.77 -0.43
N GLU A 39 12.91 14.44 -0.37
CA GLU A 39 13.94 15.03 -1.22
C GLU A 39 13.74 14.64 -2.69
N THR A 40 13.44 13.36 -2.94
CA THR A 40 13.14 12.85 -4.29
C THR A 40 11.93 13.57 -4.87
N LEU A 41 10.84 13.70 -4.11
CA LEU A 41 9.65 14.46 -4.52
C LEU A 41 10.00 15.91 -4.84
N GLY A 42 10.80 16.58 -4.00
CA GLY A 42 11.26 17.95 -4.25
C GLY A 42 12.07 18.06 -5.54
N ASN A 43 12.91 17.09 -5.85
CA ASN A 43 13.67 17.04 -7.10
C ASN A 43 12.78 16.80 -8.32
N ILE A 44 11.70 16.03 -8.20
CA ILE A 44 10.72 15.80 -9.27
C ILE A 44 9.99 17.09 -9.64
N PHE A 45 9.65 17.92 -8.67
CA PHE A 45 8.86 19.15 -8.89
C PHE A 45 9.70 20.41 -9.08
N ALA A 46 11.02 20.37 -8.87
CA ALA A 46 11.91 21.52 -9.02
C ALA A 46 12.07 22.04 -10.47
N PRO A 47 12.21 21.19 -11.50
CA PRO A 47 12.39 21.67 -12.87
C PRO A 47 11.11 22.34 -13.40
N THR A 48 11.25 23.52 -14.05
CA THR A 48 10.11 24.19 -14.73
C THR A 48 9.49 23.32 -15.82
N SER A 49 10.29 22.49 -16.49
CA SER A 49 9.85 21.56 -17.52
C SER A 49 8.92 20.46 -16.99
N ARG A 50 8.86 20.25 -15.67
CA ARG A 50 7.94 19.27 -15.07
C ARG A 50 6.47 19.61 -15.25
N GLN A 51 6.14 20.92 -15.31
CA GLN A 51 4.77 21.42 -15.48
C GLN A 51 3.75 20.79 -14.53
N ALA A 52 4.20 20.39 -13.34
CA ALA A 52 3.38 19.80 -12.29
C ALA A 52 3.99 20.08 -10.91
N SER A 53 3.15 20.14 -9.88
CA SER A 53 3.55 20.31 -8.48
C SER A 53 2.43 19.91 -7.53
N CYS A 54 2.73 19.80 -6.24
CA CYS A 54 1.75 19.64 -5.16
C CYS A 54 2.13 20.54 -3.98
N GLN A 55 1.20 20.76 -3.05
CA GLN A 55 1.54 21.48 -1.82
C GLN A 55 2.47 20.66 -0.97
N TYR A 56 2.07 19.42 -0.68
CA TYR A 56 2.81 18.53 0.22
C TYR A 56 3.15 17.20 -0.44
N GLY A 57 4.18 16.56 0.05
CA GLY A 57 4.48 15.17 -0.22
C GLY A 57 4.77 14.43 1.07
N ILE A 58 4.37 13.17 1.12
CA ILE A 58 4.69 12.27 2.23
C ILE A 58 5.68 11.23 1.72
N GLY A 59 6.90 11.27 2.26
CA GLY A 59 7.95 10.30 1.94
C GLY A 59 7.65 8.91 2.50
N VAL A 60 8.32 7.90 1.96
CA VAL A 60 8.18 6.50 2.39
C VAL A 60 8.42 6.28 3.89
N ASP A 61 9.16 7.17 4.52
CA ASP A 61 9.47 7.21 5.95
C ASP A 61 8.48 8.04 6.78
N GLY A 62 7.44 8.59 6.15
CA GLY A 62 6.41 9.41 6.80
C GLY A 62 6.81 10.87 7.04
N ARG A 63 7.98 11.32 6.60
CA ARG A 63 8.30 12.75 6.62
C ARG A 63 7.40 13.53 5.67
N VAL A 64 7.13 14.79 5.99
CA VAL A 64 6.33 15.69 5.17
C VAL A 64 7.24 16.73 4.51
N GLY A 65 7.19 16.79 3.18
CA GLY A 65 7.81 17.83 2.37
C GLY A 65 6.81 18.87 1.90
N MET A 66 7.25 20.12 1.77
CA MET A 66 6.47 21.21 1.15
C MET A 66 7.12 21.66 -0.15
N TYR A 67 6.32 21.72 -1.23
CA TYR A 67 6.79 22.10 -2.58
C TYR A 67 6.05 23.30 -3.15
N VAL A 68 4.84 23.58 -2.71
CA VAL A 68 4.10 24.81 -2.99
C VAL A 68 3.43 25.26 -1.68
N GLU A 69 3.54 26.53 -1.35
CA GLU A 69 2.86 27.08 -0.17
C GLU A 69 1.34 26.99 -0.34
N GLU A 70 0.60 26.74 0.74
CA GLU A 70 -0.87 26.61 0.68
C GLU A 70 -1.61 27.80 0.11
N LYS A 71 -1.06 29.01 0.25
CA LYS A 71 -1.64 30.24 -0.34
C LYS A 71 -1.64 30.21 -1.87
N ASN A 72 -0.80 29.39 -2.49
CA ASN A 72 -0.62 29.30 -3.94
C ASN A 72 -1.34 28.08 -4.52
N ARG A 73 -1.78 28.17 -5.78
CA ARG A 73 -2.37 27.07 -6.53
C ARG A 73 -1.27 26.18 -7.11
N SER A 74 -1.18 24.93 -6.70
CA SER A 74 -0.34 23.92 -7.34
C SER A 74 -0.92 23.44 -8.69
N TRP A 75 -0.15 22.67 -9.45
CA TRP A 75 -0.56 22.03 -10.69
C TRP A 75 -0.53 20.51 -10.52
N CYS A 76 -1.56 19.93 -9.90
CA CYS A 76 -1.52 18.55 -9.45
C CYS A 76 -2.63 17.66 -10.04
N SER A 77 -3.87 18.13 -10.02
CA SER A 77 -5.02 17.29 -10.33
C SER A 77 -5.45 17.29 -11.79
N SER A 78 -4.75 18.02 -12.66
CA SER A 78 -5.17 18.31 -14.06
C SER A 78 -6.49 19.08 -14.15
N SER A 79 -6.91 19.75 -13.09
CA SER A 79 -8.11 20.56 -13.02
C SER A 79 -7.83 21.90 -12.32
N ASN A 80 -7.88 22.99 -13.08
CA ASN A 80 -7.74 24.33 -12.53
C ASN A 80 -8.73 24.60 -11.40
N ALA A 81 -9.99 24.28 -11.62
CA ALA A 81 -11.06 24.52 -10.65
C ALA A 81 -10.85 23.72 -9.36
N ASN A 82 -10.38 22.47 -9.46
CA ASN A 82 -10.06 21.67 -8.29
C ASN A 82 -8.82 22.22 -7.56
N ASP A 83 -7.72 22.47 -8.28
CA ASP A 83 -6.45 22.90 -7.70
C ASP A 83 -6.55 24.29 -7.04
N GLN A 84 -7.47 25.15 -7.45
CA GLN A 84 -7.79 26.41 -6.75
C GLN A 84 -8.38 26.20 -5.36
N ARG A 85 -9.15 25.11 -5.18
CA ARG A 85 -9.88 24.77 -3.95
C ARG A 85 -9.16 23.72 -3.11
N ALA A 86 -8.23 22.95 -3.69
CA ALA A 86 -7.65 21.77 -3.03
C ALA A 86 -6.24 22.01 -2.47
N ILE A 87 -5.96 21.47 -1.30
CA ILE A 87 -4.61 21.12 -0.90
C ILE A 87 -4.29 19.74 -1.48
N THR A 88 -3.24 19.65 -2.29
CA THR A 88 -2.83 18.43 -2.99
C THR A 88 -1.65 17.79 -2.29
N ILE A 89 -1.68 16.45 -2.13
CA ILE A 89 -0.71 15.70 -1.35
C ILE A 89 -0.24 14.49 -2.16
N GLU A 90 1.02 14.46 -2.56
CA GLU A 90 1.64 13.28 -3.19
C GLU A 90 2.17 12.33 -2.12
N CYS A 91 1.77 11.07 -2.18
CA CYS A 91 2.13 10.06 -1.19
C CYS A 91 3.05 9.01 -1.82
N ALA A 92 4.14 8.66 -1.14
CA ALA A 92 4.95 7.50 -1.52
C ALA A 92 4.07 6.24 -1.54
N SER A 93 4.22 5.45 -2.60
CA SER A 93 3.39 4.27 -2.86
C SER A 93 4.19 3.17 -3.53
N ASP A 94 3.62 1.98 -3.66
CA ASP A 94 4.19 0.96 -4.52
C ASP A 94 4.27 1.45 -5.98
N ALA A 95 5.27 0.94 -6.71
CA ALA A 95 5.46 1.27 -8.12
C ALA A 95 4.51 0.51 -9.06
N THR A 96 3.80 -0.50 -8.54
CA THR A 96 2.88 -1.35 -9.29
C THR A 96 1.46 -1.29 -8.70
N HIS A 97 0.46 -1.57 -9.54
CA HIS A 97 -0.92 -1.69 -9.09
C HIS A 97 -1.05 -2.67 -7.91
N PRO A 98 -1.82 -2.35 -6.87
CA PRO A 98 -2.78 -1.25 -6.73
C PRO A 98 -2.21 0.08 -6.20
N TYR A 99 -0.88 0.29 -6.24
CA TYR A 99 -0.16 1.47 -5.77
C TYR A 99 -0.37 1.72 -4.27
N ALA A 100 -0.19 0.67 -3.46
CA ALA A 100 -0.44 0.71 -2.03
C ALA A 100 0.51 1.67 -1.31
N PHE A 101 -0.02 2.35 -0.28
CA PHE A 101 0.79 3.11 0.67
C PHE A 101 1.19 2.16 1.82
N ASN A 102 2.39 2.34 2.35
CA ASN A 102 2.73 1.67 3.60
C ASN A 102 2.00 2.32 4.80
N ASP A 103 1.98 1.62 5.93
CA ASP A 103 1.25 2.07 7.12
C ASP A 103 1.73 3.42 7.66
N VAL A 104 3.04 3.73 7.52
CA VAL A 104 3.63 4.99 7.99
C VAL A 104 3.15 6.15 7.14
N VAL A 105 3.13 5.99 5.82
CA VAL A 105 2.63 6.99 4.86
C VAL A 105 1.14 7.24 5.08
N TYR A 106 0.34 6.17 5.24
CA TYR A 106 -1.10 6.32 5.44
C TYR A 106 -1.45 6.97 6.78
N ALA A 107 -0.75 6.59 7.86
CA ALA A 107 -0.92 7.23 9.16
C ALA A 107 -0.57 8.72 9.10
N LYS A 108 0.52 9.09 8.41
CA LYS A 108 0.93 10.48 8.22
C LYS A 108 -0.05 11.27 7.35
N LEU A 109 -0.65 10.64 6.33
CA LEU A 109 -1.70 11.27 5.51
C LEU A 109 -2.91 11.65 6.38
N ILE A 110 -3.34 10.78 7.29
CA ILE A 110 -4.42 11.06 8.25
C ILE A 110 -4.05 12.26 9.14
N GLU A 111 -2.82 12.31 9.66
CA GLU A 111 -2.35 13.42 10.50
C GLU A 111 -2.30 14.74 9.74
N LEU A 112 -1.74 14.74 8.53
CA LEU A 112 -1.63 15.93 7.69
C LEU A 112 -3.00 16.45 7.26
N CYS A 113 -3.92 15.56 6.85
CA CYS A 113 -5.30 15.96 6.53
C CYS A 113 -6.03 16.56 7.74
N ALA A 114 -5.83 15.99 8.95
CA ALA A 114 -6.41 16.54 10.17
C ALA A 114 -5.83 17.93 10.51
N ASP A 115 -4.52 18.11 10.39
CA ASP A 115 -3.86 19.40 10.56
C ASP A 115 -4.40 20.45 9.59
N ILE A 116 -4.47 20.11 8.28
CA ILE A 116 -5.05 21.00 7.26
C ILE A 116 -6.48 21.37 7.64
N CYS A 117 -7.35 20.40 7.88
CA CYS A 117 -8.74 20.66 8.29
C CYS A 117 -8.82 21.60 9.49
N LYS A 118 -8.05 21.33 10.54
CA LYS A 118 -8.02 22.14 11.77
C LYS A 118 -7.62 23.59 11.50
N ARG A 119 -6.56 23.82 10.71
CA ARG A 119 -6.07 25.17 10.36
C ARG A 119 -7.06 25.96 9.52
N TYR A 120 -7.88 25.26 8.71
CA TYR A 120 -8.95 25.86 7.90
C TYR A 120 -10.30 25.91 8.64
N GLY A 121 -10.34 25.65 9.96
CA GLY A 121 -11.56 25.68 10.76
C GLY A 121 -12.58 24.59 10.42
N LYS A 122 -12.11 23.49 9.81
CA LYS A 122 -12.97 22.37 9.42
C LYS A 122 -13.03 21.33 10.52
N THR A 123 -14.22 20.84 10.80
CA THR A 123 -14.47 19.79 11.79
C THR A 123 -14.86 18.46 11.16
N LYS A 124 -15.03 18.44 9.83
CA LYS A 124 -15.40 17.24 9.09
C LYS A 124 -14.61 17.17 7.80
N LEU A 125 -14.13 15.95 7.45
CA LEU A 125 -13.63 15.59 6.14
C LEU A 125 -14.61 14.61 5.50
N LEU A 126 -15.10 14.94 4.31
CA LEU A 126 -16.15 14.19 3.62
C LEU A 126 -15.59 13.43 2.42
N TRP A 127 -16.06 12.20 2.23
CA TRP A 127 -15.92 11.44 1.01
C TRP A 127 -17.31 11.06 0.47
N LEU A 128 -17.73 11.67 -0.63
CA LEU A 128 -19.06 11.44 -1.21
C LEU A 128 -19.11 10.27 -2.20
N GLY A 129 -17.94 9.72 -2.57
CA GLY A 129 -17.82 8.50 -3.36
C GLY A 129 -18.18 8.59 -4.84
N ASP A 130 -18.73 9.70 -5.27
CA ASP A 130 -19.20 9.95 -6.64
C ASP A 130 -18.68 11.27 -7.18
N LYS A 131 -18.17 11.28 -8.43
CA LYS A 131 -17.61 12.46 -9.07
C LYS A 131 -18.63 13.60 -9.20
N THR A 132 -19.77 13.33 -9.80
CA THR A 132 -20.80 14.34 -10.10
C THR A 132 -21.37 14.92 -8.82
N LYS A 133 -21.69 14.06 -7.86
CA LYS A 133 -22.17 14.48 -6.54
C LYS A 133 -21.13 15.34 -5.83
N THR A 134 -19.85 14.97 -5.86
CA THR A 134 -18.78 15.70 -5.16
C THR A 134 -18.49 17.06 -5.81
N LEU A 135 -18.47 17.14 -7.13
CA LEU A 135 -18.15 18.39 -7.83
C LEU A 135 -19.29 19.41 -7.77
N ASN A 136 -20.52 18.94 -7.61
CA ASN A 136 -21.72 19.78 -7.42
C ASN A 136 -22.04 20.05 -5.94
N TYR A 137 -21.25 19.48 -5.00
CA TYR A 137 -21.45 19.72 -3.59
C TYR A 137 -20.81 21.02 -3.13
N GLU A 138 -21.59 21.85 -2.45
CA GLU A 138 -21.08 23.07 -1.80
C GLU A 138 -20.87 22.74 -0.30
N PRO A 139 -19.60 22.63 0.13
CA PRO A 139 -19.30 22.27 1.52
C PRO A 139 -19.74 23.36 2.50
N ALA A 140 -20.32 22.96 3.61
CA ALA A 140 -20.57 23.89 4.71
C ALA A 140 -19.25 24.46 5.25
N SER A 141 -19.32 25.58 5.97
CA SER A 141 -18.12 26.29 6.45
C SER A 141 -17.18 25.41 7.29
N ASN A 142 -17.71 24.40 7.97
CA ASN A 142 -16.98 23.45 8.80
C ASN A 142 -16.63 22.12 8.08
N GLU A 143 -16.85 22.02 6.78
CA GLU A 143 -16.61 20.82 5.98
C GLU A 143 -15.45 20.99 5.01
N MET A 144 -14.68 19.93 4.83
CA MET A 144 -13.66 19.74 3.80
C MET A 144 -14.02 18.51 2.98
N VAL A 145 -13.80 18.53 1.66
CA VAL A 145 -14.22 17.43 0.78
C VAL A 145 -13.01 16.79 0.10
N LEU A 146 -12.98 15.47 0.06
CA LEU A 146 -11.97 14.71 -0.68
C LEU A 146 -12.33 14.64 -2.16
N THR A 147 -11.33 14.90 -3.02
CA THR A 147 -11.37 14.68 -4.47
C THR A 147 -10.21 13.81 -4.91
N VAL A 148 -10.24 13.30 -6.13
CA VAL A 148 -9.19 12.40 -6.66
C VAL A 148 -8.84 12.73 -8.09
N HIS A 149 -7.56 12.57 -8.46
CA HIS A 149 -7.03 12.90 -9.78
C HIS A 149 -7.75 12.16 -10.93
N ARG A 150 -8.11 10.88 -10.74
CA ARG A 150 -8.82 10.07 -11.76
C ARG A 150 -10.17 10.63 -12.19
N TRP A 151 -10.73 11.58 -11.44
CA TRP A 151 -11.95 12.26 -11.84
C TRP A 151 -11.73 13.37 -12.89
N PHE A 152 -10.51 13.87 -13.00
CA PHE A 152 -10.17 15.01 -13.85
C PHE A 152 -9.34 14.65 -15.07
N ALA A 153 -8.66 13.50 -15.05
CA ALA A 153 -7.84 13.00 -16.14
C ALA A 153 -7.88 11.47 -16.20
N ASN A 154 -7.52 10.91 -17.36
CA ASN A 154 -7.37 9.45 -17.51
C ASN A 154 -6.11 8.97 -16.77
N LYS A 155 -6.20 8.84 -15.46
CA LYS A 155 -5.12 8.44 -14.55
C LYS A 155 -5.61 7.40 -13.54
N SER A 156 -4.73 6.51 -13.11
CA SER A 156 -5.02 5.56 -12.02
C SER A 156 -4.95 6.19 -10.63
N CYS A 157 -4.34 7.39 -10.50
CA CYS A 157 -4.16 8.10 -9.23
C CYS A 157 -5.52 8.37 -8.52
N PRO A 158 -5.62 8.14 -7.21
CA PRO A 158 -4.58 7.85 -6.21
C PRO A 158 -4.23 6.36 -6.05
N GLY A 159 -4.48 5.51 -7.02
CA GLY A 159 -4.37 4.06 -6.94
C GLY A 159 -5.63 3.41 -6.36
N ASP A 160 -5.87 2.15 -6.72
CA ASP A 160 -7.09 1.46 -6.26
C ASP A 160 -7.03 1.17 -4.76
N TRP A 161 -5.82 0.98 -4.22
CA TRP A 161 -5.62 0.81 -2.78
C TRP A 161 -6.10 2.03 -1.99
N MET A 162 -5.69 3.23 -2.38
CA MET A 162 -6.10 4.47 -1.70
C MET A 162 -7.55 4.84 -2.02
N TYR A 163 -7.99 4.65 -3.27
CA TYR A 163 -9.37 4.94 -3.66
C TYR A 163 -10.38 4.17 -2.81
N ALA A 164 -10.12 2.89 -2.53
CA ALA A 164 -10.95 2.07 -1.66
C ALA A 164 -10.95 2.55 -0.19
N ARG A 165 -9.94 3.34 0.22
CA ARG A 165 -9.77 3.85 1.59
C ARG A 165 -10.15 5.32 1.78
N MET A 166 -10.65 5.98 0.75
CA MET A 166 -11.04 7.40 0.86
C MET A 166 -12.10 7.64 1.93
N GLY A 167 -13.06 6.73 2.10
CA GLY A 167 -14.06 6.79 3.18
C GLY A 167 -13.44 6.57 4.56
N ASP A 168 -12.49 5.64 4.68
CA ASP A 168 -11.74 5.39 5.92
C ASP A 168 -10.87 6.61 6.31
N LEU A 169 -10.19 7.22 5.32
CA LEU A 169 -9.45 8.47 5.53
C LEU A 169 -10.38 9.58 6.07
N ALA A 170 -11.52 9.80 5.42
CA ALA A 170 -12.48 10.82 5.82
C ALA A 170 -12.98 10.61 7.27
N SER A 171 -13.32 9.37 7.62
CA SER A 171 -13.80 8.99 8.95
C SER A 171 -12.72 9.19 10.03
N LYS A 172 -11.49 8.72 9.77
CA LYS A 172 -10.38 8.83 10.73
C LYS A 172 -9.95 10.27 10.97
N VAL A 173 -9.94 11.10 9.93
CA VAL A 173 -9.64 12.53 10.04
C VAL A 173 -10.74 13.23 10.83
N THR A 174 -12.01 12.99 10.52
CA THR A 174 -13.14 13.59 11.24
C THR A 174 -13.11 13.22 12.73
N ALA A 175 -12.82 11.96 13.06
CA ALA A 175 -12.64 11.53 14.44
C ALA A 175 -11.51 12.28 15.16
N LYS A 176 -10.36 12.51 14.49
CA LYS A 176 -9.24 13.29 15.05
C LYS A 176 -9.58 14.76 15.28
N LEU A 177 -10.56 15.30 14.57
CA LEU A 177 -11.02 16.69 14.72
C LEU A 177 -12.01 16.87 15.88
N GLY A 178 -12.34 15.81 16.62
CA GLY A 178 -13.39 15.84 17.65
C GLY A 178 -14.79 15.99 17.06
N GLY A 179 -14.89 15.92 15.73
CA GLY A 179 -16.16 15.93 15.02
C GLY A 179 -16.83 14.57 15.16
N SER A 180 -18.10 14.55 15.50
CA SER A 180 -18.95 13.40 15.22
C SER A 180 -18.88 13.18 13.70
N THR A 181 -18.69 11.93 13.25
CA THR A 181 -18.69 11.55 11.83
C THR A 181 -20.09 11.77 11.24
N GLY A 182 -20.43 13.02 10.99
CA GLY A 182 -21.70 13.43 10.41
C GLY A 182 -21.55 13.78 8.94
N GLY A 183 -21.36 12.81 8.10
CA GLY A 183 -22.07 12.76 6.83
C GLY A 183 -23.48 12.33 7.19
N ASN A 184 -24.53 12.79 6.55
CA ASN A 184 -25.94 12.51 6.82
C ASN A 184 -26.29 11.06 7.23
N ASP A 185 -25.52 10.52 8.15
CA ASP A 185 -25.75 9.46 9.07
C ASP A 185 -25.51 10.07 10.44
N LYS A 186 -26.62 10.50 11.11
CA LYS A 186 -26.71 10.41 12.56
C LYS A 186 -25.97 9.14 12.96
N PRO A 187 -25.38 9.03 14.18
CA PRO A 187 -25.26 7.74 14.79
C PRO A 187 -26.73 7.27 14.83
N VAL A 188 -27.15 6.58 13.82
CA VAL A 188 -28.27 5.67 13.91
C VAL A 188 -27.66 4.58 14.76
N ASP A 189 -27.82 4.74 16.06
CA ASP A 189 -27.99 3.63 16.95
C ASP A 189 -28.85 2.65 16.13
N ASN A 190 -28.26 1.53 15.65
CA ASN A 190 -28.88 0.53 14.76
C ASN A 190 -28.67 0.62 13.23
N GLN A 191 -27.62 1.21 12.68
CA GLN A 191 -27.32 0.86 11.27
C GLN A 191 -26.72 -0.54 11.21
N VAL A 192 -27.51 -1.48 10.70
CA VAL A 192 -27.12 -2.87 10.46
C VAL A 192 -26.00 -2.89 9.43
N LEU A 193 -24.75 -3.10 9.87
CA LEU A 193 -23.61 -3.29 8.96
C LEU A 193 -23.49 -4.76 8.58
N TYR A 194 -23.50 -5.02 7.29
CA TYR A 194 -23.25 -6.34 6.72
C TYR A 194 -21.74 -6.59 6.61
N ARG A 195 -21.23 -7.49 7.43
CA ARG A 195 -19.81 -7.83 7.52
C ARG A 195 -19.54 -9.11 6.75
N VAL A 196 -18.57 -9.07 5.86
CA VAL A 196 -18.13 -10.25 5.11
C VAL A 196 -16.98 -10.88 5.87
N GLN A 197 -17.14 -12.15 6.24
CA GLN A 197 -16.17 -12.91 7.03
C GLN A 197 -15.83 -14.23 6.32
N THR A 198 -14.61 -14.71 6.54
CA THR A 198 -14.14 -16.03 6.08
C THR A 198 -13.38 -16.74 7.20
N GLY A 199 -13.58 -18.04 7.30
CA GLY A 199 -13.00 -18.87 8.35
C GLY A 199 -13.52 -18.54 9.75
N ALA A 200 -13.49 -19.52 10.63
CA ALA A 200 -13.80 -19.40 12.05
C ALA A 200 -12.88 -20.35 12.81
N PHE A 201 -11.98 -19.82 13.65
CA PHE A 201 -10.90 -20.58 14.26
C PHE A 201 -10.89 -20.41 15.78
N ALA A 202 -10.81 -21.51 16.52
CA ALA A 202 -10.56 -21.46 17.96
C ALA A 202 -9.09 -21.09 18.25
N ASN A 203 -8.18 -21.50 17.36
CA ASN A 203 -6.76 -21.25 17.47
C ASN A 203 -6.35 -20.02 16.65
N LYS A 204 -5.68 -19.04 17.29
CA LYS A 204 -5.24 -17.80 16.65
C LYS A 204 -4.23 -18.07 15.52
N ALA A 205 -3.32 -19.04 15.65
CA ALA A 205 -2.32 -19.32 14.63
C ALA A 205 -2.96 -19.79 13.30
N ASN A 206 -4.05 -20.56 13.37
CA ASN A 206 -4.80 -20.99 12.20
C ASN A 206 -5.53 -19.79 11.54
N ALA A 207 -6.05 -18.87 12.36
CA ALA A 207 -6.64 -17.63 11.88
C ALA A 207 -5.58 -16.71 11.24
N ASP A 208 -4.38 -16.59 11.84
CA ASP A 208 -3.26 -15.84 11.27
C ASP A 208 -2.85 -16.42 9.89
N ALA A 209 -2.79 -17.73 9.75
CA ALA A 209 -2.50 -18.40 8.48
C ALA A 209 -3.57 -18.08 7.41
N MET A 210 -4.86 -18.12 7.79
CA MET A 210 -5.95 -17.73 6.87
C MET A 210 -5.89 -16.25 6.52
N LEU A 211 -5.63 -15.38 7.49
CA LEU A 211 -5.44 -13.93 7.26
C LEU A 211 -4.39 -13.66 6.18
N GLN A 212 -3.25 -14.37 6.25
CA GLN A 212 -2.18 -14.23 5.25
C GLN A 212 -2.62 -14.74 3.87
N LYS A 213 -3.34 -15.87 3.79
CA LYS A 213 -3.87 -16.39 2.51
C LYS A 213 -4.83 -15.40 1.86
N VAL A 214 -5.74 -14.81 2.63
CA VAL A 214 -6.73 -13.85 2.12
C VAL A 214 -6.04 -12.55 1.67
N LYS A 215 -5.02 -12.08 2.43
CA LYS A 215 -4.19 -10.94 2.02
C LYS A 215 -3.40 -11.22 0.74
N ALA A 216 -2.79 -12.40 0.63
CA ALA A 216 -2.05 -12.82 -0.56
C ALA A 216 -2.94 -12.90 -1.82
N ALA A 217 -4.23 -13.18 -1.64
CA ALA A 217 -5.23 -13.13 -2.71
C ALA A 217 -5.72 -11.71 -3.06
N GLY A 218 -5.11 -10.67 -2.47
CA GLY A 218 -5.38 -9.27 -2.77
C GLY A 218 -6.59 -8.66 -2.05
N PHE A 219 -7.10 -9.30 -0.99
CA PHE A 219 -8.18 -8.76 -0.18
C PHE A 219 -7.66 -8.03 1.04
N ASP A 220 -8.14 -6.80 1.23
CA ASP A 220 -7.93 -6.09 2.49
C ASP A 220 -8.75 -6.74 3.59
N THR A 221 -8.07 -7.13 4.66
CA THR A 221 -8.70 -7.97 5.68
C THR A 221 -8.02 -7.83 7.04
N TYR A 222 -8.79 -8.01 8.09
CA TYR A 222 -8.33 -8.00 9.47
C TYR A 222 -9.03 -9.09 10.29
N MET A 223 -8.47 -9.40 11.45
CA MET A 223 -9.00 -10.41 12.34
C MET A 223 -9.95 -9.79 13.36
N VAL A 224 -11.08 -10.43 13.57
CA VAL A 224 -12.03 -10.10 14.65
C VAL A 224 -12.27 -11.32 15.53
N LYS A 225 -12.55 -11.07 16.81
CA LYS A 225 -12.99 -12.12 17.75
C LYS A 225 -14.50 -11.98 17.96
N VAL A 226 -15.22 -13.04 17.66
CA VAL A 226 -16.68 -13.16 17.81
C VAL A 226 -16.98 -14.52 18.44
N ASP A 227 -17.71 -14.55 19.56
CA ASP A 227 -18.09 -15.81 20.24
C ASP A 227 -16.90 -16.75 20.51
N ASN A 228 -15.81 -16.19 21.02
CA ASN A 228 -14.54 -16.87 21.28
C ASN A 228 -13.82 -17.46 20.03
N LEU A 229 -14.31 -17.21 18.83
CA LEU A 229 -13.67 -17.60 17.58
C LEU A 229 -12.96 -16.42 16.91
N TYR A 230 -11.79 -16.67 16.34
CA TYR A 230 -11.07 -15.75 15.47
C TYR A 230 -11.63 -15.89 14.05
N LYS A 231 -12.11 -14.79 13.47
CA LYS A 231 -12.66 -14.72 12.12
C LYS A 231 -11.93 -13.67 11.30
N ILE A 232 -11.79 -13.92 10.02
CA ILE A 232 -11.14 -12.99 9.08
C ILE A 232 -12.24 -12.16 8.43
N GLN A 233 -12.25 -10.86 8.69
CA GLN A 233 -13.24 -9.92 8.15
C GLN A 233 -12.68 -9.16 6.96
N VAL A 234 -13.44 -9.14 5.85
CA VAL A 234 -13.09 -8.54 4.56
C VAL A 234 -14.08 -7.43 4.23
N GLY A 235 -14.22 -6.50 5.15
CA GLY A 235 -15.10 -5.35 5.00
C GLY A 235 -16.38 -5.41 5.84
N ALA A 236 -17.02 -4.24 5.94
CA ALA A 236 -18.32 -4.03 6.55
C ALA A 236 -19.07 -2.99 5.69
N PHE A 237 -20.29 -3.29 5.31
CA PHE A 237 -21.02 -2.53 4.30
C PHE A 237 -22.41 -2.12 4.84
N SER A 238 -22.82 -0.89 4.58
CA SER A 238 -24.14 -0.39 4.93
C SER A 238 -25.26 -0.97 4.03
N LYS A 239 -24.89 -1.39 2.80
CA LYS A 239 -25.81 -2.04 1.87
C LYS A 239 -25.48 -3.52 1.75
N LYS A 240 -26.48 -4.39 1.97
CA LYS A 240 -26.33 -5.86 1.84
C LYS A 240 -25.78 -6.27 0.47
N ALA A 241 -26.25 -5.64 -0.61
CA ALA A 241 -25.79 -5.92 -1.96
C ALA A 241 -24.26 -5.76 -2.14
N ASN A 242 -23.64 -4.77 -1.47
CA ASN A 242 -22.19 -4.57 -1.52
C ASN A 242 -21.44 -5.67 -0.74
N ALA A 243 -22.01 -6.13 0.37
CA ALA A 243 -21.47 -7.26 1.13
C ALA A 243 -21.58 -8.56 0.32
N ASP A 244 -22.73 -8.80 -0.33
CA ASP A 244 -22.96 -9.98 -1.18
C ASP A 244 -21.99 -9.98 -2.38
N ALA A 245 -21.74 -8.82 -3.02
CA ALA A 245 -20.76 -8.69 -4.10
C ALA A 245 -19.31 -8.98 -3.61
N MET A 246 -18.94 -8.54 -2.42
CA MET A 246 -17.64 -8.87 -1.83
C MET A 246 -17.54 -10.35 -1.48
N ALA A 247 -18.59 -10.95 -0.93
CA ALA A 247 -18.66 -12.38 -0.65
C ALA A 247 -18.51 -13.22 -1.93
N ALA A 248 -19.18 -12.81 -3.03
CA ALA A 248 -19.03 -13.47 -4.33
C ALA A 248 -17.57 -13.40 -4.85
N ARG A 249 -16.89 -12.26 -4.71
CA ARG A 249 -15.47 -12.12 -5.08
C ARG A 249 -14.57 -13.04 -4.27
N LEU A 250 -14.77 -13.13 -2.95
CA LEU A 250 -14.02 -14.04 -2.07
C LEU A 250 -14.27 -15.50 -2.44
N LYS A 251 -15.52 -15.87 -2.71
CA LYS A 251 -15.90 -17.23 -3.13
C LYS A 251 -15.25 -17.59 -4.48
N ALA A 252 -15.22 -16.67 -5.43
CA ALA A 252 -14.51 -16.86 -6.70
C ALA A 252 -12.99 -17.04 -6.53
N ALA A 253 -12.41 -16.48 -5.46
CA ALA A 253 -11.01 -16.69 -5.08
C ALA A 253 -10.77 -17.95 -4.22
N GLY A 254 -11.78 -18.81 -4.03
CA GLY A 254 -11.65 -20.08 -3.33
C GLY A 254 -11.82 -20.01 -1.81
N PHE A 255 -12.38 -18.93 -1.27
CA PHE A 255 -12.63 -18.78 0.17
C PHE A 255 -14.12 -18.97 0.51
N ASP A 256 -14.41 -19.77 1.52
CA ASP A 256 -15.74 -19.80 2.10
C ASP A 256 -16.11 -18.47 2.70
N THR A 257 -17.34 -18.03 2.51
CA THR A 257 -17.78 -16.70 2.92
C THR A 257 -19.04 -16.73 3.76
N TYR A 258 -19.12 -15.81 4.69
CA TYR A 258 -20.27 -15.60 5.56
C TYR A 258 -20.54 -14.10 5.71
N VAL A 259 -21.77 -13.70 5.42
CA VAL A 259 -22.23 -12.32 5.64
C VAL A 259 -23.04 -12.26 6.92
N THR A 260 -22.67 -11.38 7.84
CA THR A 260 -23.30 -11.24 9.15
C THR A 260 -23.46 -9.78 9.54
N THR A 261 -24.46 -9.51 10.36
CA THR A 261 -24.64 -8.20 11.02
C THR A 261 -23.97 -8.13 12.39
N LYS A 262 -23.53 -9.29 12.92
CA LYS A 262 -22.89 -9.37 14.23
C LYS A 262 -21.51 -8.71 14.19
N SER A 263 -21.25 -7.77 15.11
CA SER A 263 -19.93 -7.15 15.30
C SER A 263 -19.02 -8.05 16.13
N GLY A 264 -17.71 -7.91 15.90
CA GLY A 264 -16.68 -8.54 16.72
C GLY A 264 -15.68 -7.50 17.22
N THR A 265 -14.95 -7.84 18.29
CA THR A 265 -13.83 -7.02 18.75
C THR A 265 -12.66 -7.23 17.80
N ALA A 266 -12.13 -6.13 17.25
CA ALA A 266 -10.93 -6.20 16.43
C ALA A 266 -9.78 -6.80 17.27
N VAL A 267 -9.20 -7.88 16.76
CA VAL A 267 -7.98 -8.43 17.34
C VAL A 267 -6.84 -7.69 16.64
N SER A 268 -6.18 -6.79 17.40
CA SER A 268 -4.91 -6.23 16.92
C SER A 268 -4.09 -7.38 16.39
N ALA A 269 -3.60 -7.28 15.16
CA ALA A 269 -2.51 -8.10 14.74
C ALA A 269 -1.42 -7.83 15.79
N SER A 270 -1.29 -8.70 16.79
CA SER A 270 -0.03 -8.78 17.47
C SER A 270 0.92 -9.02 16.31
N SER A 271 1.91 -8.17 16.15
CA SER A 271 3.09 -8.49 15.41
C SER A 271 3.67 -9.73 16.10
N ALA A 272 3.10 -10.89 15.84
CA ALA A 272 3.76 -12.13 16.12
C ALA A 272 5.04 -12.00 15.31
N LYS A 273 6.13 -11.79 16.02
CA LYS A 273 7.48 -11.70 15.47
C LYS A 273 7.57 -12.84 14.46
N LYS A 274 7.77 -12.53 13.18
CA LYS A 274 7.85 -13.55 12.13
C LYS A 274 8.83 -14.62 12.59
N SER A 275 8.56 -15.87 12.27
CA SER A 275 9.51 -16.93 12.62
C SER A 275 10.84 -16.71 11.92
N THR A 276 11.92 -17.19 12.51
CA THR A 276 13.27 -17.18 11.89
C THR A 276 13.23 -17.70 10.44
N ASP A 277 12.42 -18.73 10.20
CA ASP A 277 12.23 -19.33 8.87
C ASP A 277 11.57 -18.36 7.87
N GLN A 278 10.54 -17.66 8.29
CA GLN A 278 9.85 -16.66 7.45
C GLN A 278 10.77 -15.50 7.10
N VAL A 279 11.49 -14.96 8.10
CA VAL A 279 12.43 -13.85 7.89
C VAL A 279 13.59 -14.28 7.00
N ALA A 280 14.12 -15.51 7.18
CA ALA A 280 15.19 -16.03 6.34
C ALA A 280 14.76 -16.17 4.87
N ARG A 281 13.53 -16.64 4.59
CA ARG A 281 12.98 -16.68 3.22
C ARG A 281 12.80 -15.29 2.62
N GLU A 282 12.36 -14.31 3.42
CA GLU A 282 12.25 -12.91 2.99
C GLU A 282 13.62 -12.28 2.71
N VAL A 283 14.66 -12.66 3.48
CA VAL A 283 16.04 -12.26 3.20
C VAL A 283 16.53 -12.84 1.86
N ILE A 284 16.24 -14.10 1.58
CA ILE A 284 16.56 -14.73 0.29
C ILE A 284 15.85 -14.02 -0.88
N GLN A 285 14.62 -13.55 -0.67
CA GLN A 285 13.84 -12.77 -1.65
C GLN A 285 14.29 -11.30 -1.77
N GLY A 286 15.30 -10.86 -0.99
CA GLY A 286 15.83 -9.50 -1.04
C GLY A 286 15.00 -8.45 -0.28
N LEU A 287 13.93 -8.85 0.42
CA LEU A 287 12.99 -7.92 1.09
C LEU A 287 13.59 -7.17 2.29
N TRP A 288 14.75 -7.60 2.79
CA TRP A 288 15.45 -7.01 3.93
C TRP A 288 16.67 -6.18 3.55
N GLY A 289 16.89 -5.90 2.25
CA GLY A 289 18.08 -5.20 1.75
C GLY A 289 19.35 -6.06 1.81
N ASN A 290 20.54 -5.43 1.69
CA ASN A 290 21.83 -6.11 1.63
C ASN A 290 22.84 -5.53 2.60
N GLY A 291 23.84 -6.32 3.01
CA GLY A 291 24.97 -5.89 3.82
C GLY A 291 24.55 -5.23 5.15
N ALA A 292 25.13 -4.07 5.46
CA ALA A 292 24.85 -3.34 6.70
C ALA A 292 23.39 -2.87 6.83
N ASP A 293 22.73 -2.50 5.72
CA ASP A 293 21.32 -2.11 5.72
C ASP A 293 20.44 -3.26 6.21
N ARG A 294 20.64 -4.48 5.70
CA ARG A 294 19.94 -5.68 6.17
C ARG A 294 20.14 -5.92 7.66
N THR A 295 21.38 -5.80 8.13
CA THR A 295 21.70 -5.98 9.54
C THR A 295 20.95 -4.99 10.42
N ASN A 296 20.91 -3.72 10.01
CA ASN A 296 20.23 -2.67 10.75
C ASN A 296 18.71 -2.87 10.77
N ARG A 297 18.10 -3.26 9.65
CA ARG A 297 16.66 -3.54 9.57
C ARG A 297 16.25 -4.74 10.42
N LEU A 298 17.02 -5.81 10.39
CA LEU A 298 16.76 -7.00 11.23
C LEU A 298 16.86 -6.65 12.72
N LYS A 299 17.89 -5.90 13.14
CA LYS A 299 18.01 -5.43 14.53
C LYS A 299 16.85 -4.52 14.93
N ALA A 300 16.48 -3.55 14.10
CA ALA A 300 15.34 -2.65 14.36
C ALA A 300 14.03 -3.41 14.52
N ALA A 301 13.83 -4.49 13.78
CA ALA A 301 12.69 -5.40 13.90
C ALA A 301 12.83 -6.43 15.04
N GLY A 302 13.91 -6.34 15.84
CA GLY A 302 14.14 -7.20 16.99
C GLY A 302 14.63 -8.60 16.66
N TYR A 303 15.16 -8.84 15.45
CA TYR A 303 15.76 -10.13 15.06
C TYR A 303 17.27 -10.13 15.27
N ASP A 304 17.81 -11.28 15.68
CA ASP A 304 19.24 -11.51 15.66
C ASP A 304 19.69 -11.82 14.24
N HIS A 305 20.55 -10.95 13.70
CA HIS A 305 21.07 -11.07 12.33
C HIS A 305 21.79 -12.41 12.11
N SER A 306 22.57 -12.89 13.12
CA SER A 306 23.34 -14.12 12.99
C SER A 306 22.42 -15.34 12.91
N VAL A 307 21.38 -15.37 13.74
CA VAL A 307 20.37 -16.44 13.71
C VAL A 307 19.64 -16.47 12.37
N ILE A 308 19.26 -15.31 11.84
CA ILE A 308 18.60 -15.22 10.52
C ILE A 308 19.57 -15.65 9.43
N GLN A 309 20.83 -15.19 9.44
CA GLN A 309 21.82 -15.55 8.42
C GLN A 309 22.12 -17.06 8.42
N ASN A 310 22.25 -17.67 9.59
CA ASN A 310 22.43 -19.12 9.69
C ASN A 310 21.24 -19.88 9.07
N ARG A 311 20.03 -19.40 9.31
CA ARG A 311 18.84 -20.03 8.70
C ARG A 311 18.77 -19.82 7.19
N VAL A 312 19.18 -18.66 6.68
CA VAL A 312 19.35 -18.39 5.24
C VAL A 312 20.30 -19.41 4.63
N ASN A 313 21.48 -19.61 5.24
CA ASN A 313 22.47 -20.56 4.76
C ASN A 313 21.89 -22.00 4.71
N GLN A 314 21.23 -22.46 5.77
CA GLN A 314 20.58 -23.76 5.81
C GLN A 314 19.51 -23.93 4.72
N LEU A 315 18.70 -22.92 4.45
CA LEU A 315 17.70 -22.95 3.40
C LEU A 315 18.33 -23.00 2.01
N LEU A 316 19.43 -22.29 1.79
CA LEU A 316 20.19 -22.33 0.54
C LEU A 316 20.91 -23.67 0.37
N GLU A 317 21.47 -24.25 1.44
CA GLU A 317 22.09 -25.56 1.43
C GLU A 317 21.08 -26.69 1.18
N SER A 318 19.88 -26.62 1.76
CA SER A 318 18.81 -27.60 1.51
C SER A 318 18.25 -27.52 0.09
N THR A 319 18.30 -26.33 -0.55
CA THR A 319 17.99 -26.18 -1.98
C THR A 319 19.16 -26.61 -2.88
N SER A 320 20.40 -26.53 -2.40
CA SER A 320 21.58 -27.01 -3.14
C SER A 320 21.75 -28.52 -3.04
N SER A 321 21.25 -29.17 -1.99
CA SER A 321 21.22 -30.65 -1.89
C SER A 321 20.20 -31.31 -2.84
N ALA A 322 19.33 -30.52 -3.49
CA ALA A 322 18.52 -30.93 -4.63
C ALA A 322 19.16 -30.54 -5.97
N LYS A 323 20.51 -30.41 -6.02
CA LYS A 323 21.23 -30.17 -7.29
C LYS A 323 20.88 -31.30 -8.26
N LYS A 324 20.30 -30.96 -9.40
CA LYS A 324 19.95 -31.94 -10.43
C LYS A 324 21.17 -32.76 -10.83
N SER A 325 20.98 -34.04 -11.06
CA SER A 325 22.07 -34.88 -11.52
C SER A 325 22.60 -34.41 -12.88
N THR A 326 23.86 -34.69 -13.16
CA THR A 326 24.48 -34.42 -14.49
C THR A 326 23.61 -34.95 -15.62
N ASP A 327 22.95 -36.08 -15.42
CA ASP A 327 22.03 -36.71 -16.36
C ASP A 327 20.77 -35.87 -16.62
N GLN A 328 20.16 -35.37 -15.54
CA GLN A 328 18.99 -34.50 -15.65
C GLN A 328 19.32 -33.18 -16.35
N VAL A 329 20.42 -32.53 -15.98
CA VAL A 329 20.85 -31.27 -16.61
C VAL A 329 21.22 -31.48 -18.07
N ALA A 330 21.88 -32.60 -18.41
CA ALA A 330 22.19 -32.92 -19.80
C ALA A 330 20.92 -33.10 -20.65
N ARG A 331 19.90 -33.80 -20.16
CA ARG A 331 18.61 -33.92 -20.85
C ARG A 331 17.91 -32.57 -21.03
N GLU A 332 17.96 -31.69 -20.03
CA GLU A 332 17.42 -30.32 -20.10
C GLU A 332 18.19 -29.48 -21.13
N VAL A 333 19.51 -29.65 -21.25
CA VAL A 333 20.31 -29.03 -22.29
C VAL A 333 19.86 -29.48 -23.69
N ILE A 334 19.59 -30.77 -23.85
CA ILE A 334 19.05 -31.36 -25.08
C ILE A 334 17.68 -30.75 -25.43
N GLN A 335 16.86 -30.51 -24.43
CA GLN A 335 15.54 -29.87 -24.57
C GLN A 335 15.62 -28.35 -24.81
N GLY A 336 16.82 -27.76 -24.84
CA GLY A 336 17.01 -26.33 -25.06
C GLY A 336 16.74 -25.42 -23.83
N LEU A 337 16.44 -25.98 -22.66
CA LEU A 337 16.05 -25.20 -21.45
C LEU A 337 17.20 -24.38 -20.84
N TRP A 338 18.43 -24.63 -21.27
CA TRP A 338 19.63 -23.94 -20.76
C TRP A 338 20.19 -22.91 -21.76
N GLY A 339 19.48 -22.61 -22.86
CA GLY A 339 19.96 -21.72 -23.93
C GLY A 339 21.06 -22.35 -24.80
N ASN A 340 21.75 -21.54 -25.61
CA ASN A 340 22.77 -22.00 -26.57
C ASN A 340 24.09 -21.25 -26.41
N GLY A 341 25.20 -21.90 -26.86
CA GLY A 341 26.52 -21.27 -26.95
C GLY A 341 27.02 -20.70 -25.63
N ALA A 342 27.50 -19.46 -25.62
CA ALA A 342 28.05 -18.79 -24.45
C ALA A 342 27.00 -18.55 -23.35
N ASP A 343 25.74 -18.31 -23.71
CA ASP A 343 24.63 -18.12 -22.73
C ASP A 343 24.44 -19.41 -21.93
N ARG A 344 24.37 -20.57 -22.57
CA ARG A 344 24.31 -21.88 -21.91
C ARG A 344 25.48 -22.09 -20.96
N THR A 345 26.68 -21.79 -21.40
CA THR A 345 27.90 -21.95 -20.60
C THR A 345 27.84 -21.11 -19.35
N ASN A 346 27.38 -19.86 -19.44
CA ASN A 346 27.24 -18.94 -18.31
C ASN A 346 26.15 -19.42 -17.33
N ARG A 347 24.99 -19.84 -17.82
CA ARG A 347 23.89 -20.35 -16.96
C ARG A 347 24.29 -21.58 -16.19
N LEU A 348 24.99 -22.54 -16.83
CA LEU A 348 25.51 -23.75 -16.18
C LEU A 348 26.50 -23.39 -15.06
N LYS A 349 27.45 -22.47 -15.33
CA LYS A 349 28.42 -22.01 -14.32
C LYS A 349 27.74 -21.32 -13.15
N VAL A 350 26.76 -20.43 -13.39
CA VAL A 350 26.00 -19.73 -12.35
C VAL A 350 25.21 -20.73 -11.50
N ALA A 351 24.68 -21.78 -12.10
CA ALA A 351 23.99 -22.87 -11.41
C ALA A 351 24.94 -23.87 -10.72
N GLY A 352 26.26 -23.63 -10.78
CA GLY A 352 27.28 -24.46 -10.13
C GLY A 352 27.59 -25.76 -10.85
N TYR A 353 27.25 -25.90 -12.14
CA TYR A 353 27.63 -27.03 -12.98
C TYR A 353 28.88 -26.74 -13.79
N ASP A 354 29.69 -27.78 -14.03
CA ASP A 354 30.78 -27.68 -14.98
C ASP A 354 30.22 -27.89 -16.41
N PRO A 355 30.29 -26.86 -17.30
CA PRO A 355 29.76 -26.97 -18.64
C PRO A 355 30.39 -28.10 -19.47
N SER A 356 31.64 -28.43 -19.22
CA SER A 356 32.36 -29.49 -19.96
C SER A 356 31.83 -30.88 -19.56
N VAL A 357 31.60 -31.10 -18.28
CA VAL A 357 31.00 -32.32 -17.77
C VAL A 357 29.58 -32.53 -18.30
N ILE A 358 28.78 -31.45 -18.29
CA ILE A 358 27.42 -31.50 -18.87
C ILE A 358 27.46 -31.76 -20.35
N GLN A 359 28.34 -31.10 -21.11
CA GLN A 359 28.46 -31.32 -22.58
C GLN A 359 28.91 -32.74 -22.91
N ASN A 360 29.85 -33.29 -22.16
CA ASN A 360 30.26 -34.67 -22.33
C ASN A 360 29.08 -35.64 -22.11
N ARG A 361 28.25 -35.39 -21.12
CA ARG A 361 27.06 -36.19 -20.86
C ARG A 361 26.00 -36.04 -21.94
N VAL A 362 25.78 -34.84 -22.44
CA VAL A 362 24.95 -34.58 -23.64
C VAL A 362 25.41 -35.42 -24.83
N ASN A 363 26.71 -35.40 -25.14
CA ASN A 363 27.28 -36.16 -26.23
C ASN A 363 27.13 -37.70 -26.09
N GLN A 364 27.13 -38.19 -24.85
CA GLN A 364 26.88 -39.62 -24.55
C GLN A 364 25.39 -40.00 -24.73
N LEU A 365 24.47 -39.07 -24.49
CA LEU A 365 23.01 -39.32 -24.62
C LEU A 365 22.53 -39.26 -26.07
N PHE A 366 23.38 -38.78 -27.00
CA PHE A 366 23.13 -38.78 -28.45
C PHE A 366 23.77 -40.00 -29.17
N LYS A 367 24.54 -40.84 -28.51
CA LYS A 367 25.07 -42.09 -29.01
C LYS A 367 24.15 -43.26 -28.69
#